data_891c642c3ca063eccc801e8b8289aec0
#
_entry.id   891c642c3ca063eccc801e8b8289aec0
#
_cell.length_a   1.000
_cell.length_b   1.000
_cell.length_c   1.000
_cell.angle_alpha   90.00
_cell.angle_beta   90.00
_cell.angle_gamma   90.00
#
_symmetry.space_group_name_H-M   'P 1'
#
loop_
_entity.id
_entity.type
_entity.pdbx_description
1 polymer ?
#
loop_
_entity_poly.entity_id
_entity_poly.type
_entity_poly.pdbx_seq_one_letter_code
_entity_poly.pdbx_strand_id
1 'polypeptide(L)'
;RQSVEASITITAQYLQKLKESGVYDNTALIVMADHGYNGPGGEGAMLRQSAMLLIKGRGEQHDTMMISQAPISYVDLQQAYVRLLDGAESADVFDWKEGDTRERRFLMDSLGQEEEMVEYLQKGYAHDMTTMIPTGREFIWK
;
A
#
# COMPACT_ATOMS: atom_id res chain seq x y z
N ARG A 1 7.50 3.77 -17.26
CA ARG A 1 8.81 3.94 -16.59
C ARG A 1 9.08 5.41 -16.30
N GLN A 2 9.02 6.30 -17.29
CA GLN A 2 9.26 7.74 -17.11
C GLN A 2 8.35 8.39 -16.06
N SER A 3 7.07 8.02 -15.99
CA SER A 3 6.11 8.57 -15.01
C SER A 3 6.48 8.17 -13.57
N VAL A 4 6.92 6.92 -13.35
CA VAL A 4 7.36 6.44 -12.03
C VAL A 4 8.63 7.15 -11.60
N GLU A 5 9.61 7.31 -12.49
CA GLU A 5 10.86 8.03 -12.23
C GLU A 5 10.58 9.50 -11.86
N ALA A 6 9.63 10.15 -12.56
CA ALA A 6 9.20 11.51 -12.25
C ALA A 6 8.55 11.61 -10.87
N SER A 7 7.64 10.69 -10.53
CA SER A 7 6.98 10.67 -9.21
C SER A 7 7.98 10.46 -8.08
N ILE A 8 8.93 9.55 -8.23
CA ILE A 8 10.01 9.32 -7.25
C ILE A 8 10.86 10.58 -7.09
N THR A 9 11.22 11.23 -8.20
CA THR A 9 12.02 12.46 -8.18
C THR A 9 11.30 13.58 -7.45
N ILE A 10 10.01 13.80 -7.73
CA ILE A 10 9.19 14.81 -7.05
C ILE A 10 9.09 14.51 -5.55
N THR A 11 8.85 13.25 -5.19
CA THR A 11 8.79 12.83 -3.78
C THR A 11 10.12 13.11 -3.07
N ALA A 12 11.25 12.73 -3.67
CA ALA A 12 12.57 12.98 -3.13
C ALA A 12 12.85 14.48 -2.93
N GLN A 13 12.48 15.31 -3.91
CA GLN A 13 12.62 16.78 -3.81
C GLN A 13 11.75 17.35 -2.69
N TYR A 14 10.53 16.83 -2.51
CA TYR A 14 9.65 17.25 -1.42
C TYR A 14 10.23 16.89 -0.05
N LEU A 15 10.73 15.66 0.12
CA LEU A 15 11.40 15.24 1.35
C LEU A 15 12.63 16.07 1.66
N GLN A 16 13.41 16.42 0.62
CA GLN A 16 14.58 17.28 0.78
C GLN A 16 14.18 18.68 1.28
N LYS A 17 13.10 19.26 0.75
CA LYS A 17 12.59 20.54 1.23
C LYS A 17 12.11 20.52 2.67
N LEU A 18 11.48 19.41 3.12
CA LEU A 18 11.13 19.24 4.54
C LEU A 18 12.37 19.23 5.44
N LYS A 19 13.45 18.60 4.99
CA LYS A 19 14.74 18.57 5.70
C LYS A 19 15.37 19.96 5.76
N GLU A 20 15.44 20.65 4.63
CA GLU A 20 16.00 22.02 4.54
C GLU A 20 15.24 23.03 5.39
N SER A 21 13.92 22.87 5.52
CA SER A 21 13.10 23.72 6.39
C SER A 21 13.11 23.32 7.86
N GLY A 22 13.82 22.25 8.22
CA GLY A 22 13.95 21.78 9.60
C GLY A 22 12.68 21.16 10.21
N VAL A 23 11.69 20.82 9.39
CA VAL A 23 10.43 20.23 9.87
C VAL A 23 10.32 18.73 9.66
N TYR A 24 11.25 18.13 8.90
CA TYR A 24 11.22 16.71 8.53
C TYR A 24 11.09 15.78 9.74
N ASP A 25 11.88 16.02 10.79
CA ASP A 25 11.89 15.14 11.96
C ASP A 25 10.58 15.19 12.73
N ASN A 26 9.93 16.35 12.77
CA ASN A 26 8.64 16.54 13.45
C ASN A 26 7.44 16.30 12.52
N THR A 27 7.65 15.68 11.37
CA THR A 27 6.58 15.38 10.40
C THR A 27 6.32 13.88 10.35
N ALA A 28 5.07 13.47 10.54
CA ALA A 28 4.62 12.15 10.16
C ALA A 28 4.40 12.12 8.64
N LEU A 29 4.92 11.11 7.97
CA LEU A 29 4.88 10.99 6.51
C LEU A 29 4.20 9.68 6.10
N ILE A 30 3.31 9.78 5.14
CA ILE A 30 2.77 8.64 4.40
C ILE A 30 2.95 8.93 2.91
N VAL A 31 3.68 8.06 2.23
CA VAL A 31 3.82 8.07 0.77
C VAL A 31 3.24 6.77 0.25
N MET A 32 2.24 6.86 -0.61
CA MET A 32 1.55 5.68 -1.10
C MET A 32 1.18 5.83 -2.58
N ALA A 33 1.03 4.70 -3.25
CA ALA A 33 0.39 4.64 -4.56
C ALA A 33 -1.09 4.26 -4.37
N ASP A 34 -1.96 4.70 -5.27
CA ASP A 34 -3.38 4.32 -5.30
C ASP A 34 -3.57 2.85 -5.68
N HIS A 35 -2.67 2.31 -6.50
CA HIS A 35 -2.62 0.91 -6.90
C HIS A 35 -1.19 0.49 -7.29
N GLY A 36 -0.96 -0.80 -7.46
CA GLY A 36 0.27 -1.37 -7.99
C GLY A 36 0.37 -1.27 -9.50
N TYR A 37 1.35 -1.97 -10.07
CA TYR A 37 1.63 -1.94 -11.50
C TYR A 37 0.48 -2.55 -12.33
N ASN A 38 0.08 -1.84 -13.37
CA ASN A 38 -0.90 -2.28 -14.34
C ASN A 38 -0.19 -2.47 -15.70
N GLY A 39 0.54 -3.58 -15.85
CA GLY A 39 1.30 -3.89 -17.07
C GLY A 39 0.48 -4.61 -18.14
N PRO A 40 0.98 -4.65 -19.39
CA PRO A 40 0.38 -5.45 -20.45
C PRO A 40 0.51 -6.95 -20.14
N GLY A 41 -0.60 -7.67 -20.21
CA GLY A 41 -0.70 -9.11 -19.95
C GLY A 41 -1.57 -9.39 -18.72
N GLY A 42 -2.41 -10.41 -18.79
CA GLY A 42 -3.42 -10.71 -17.76
C GLY A 42 -2.92 -10.89 -16.32
N GLU A 43 -1.62 -11.13 -16.13
CA GLU A 43 -0.99 -11.17 -14.81
C GLU A 43 -0.87 -9.77 -14.17
N GLY A 44 -0.79 -8.71 -14.98
CA GLY A 44 -0.65 -7.34 -14.49
C GLY A 44 -1.84 -6.83 -13.69
N ALA A 45 -3.04 -7.31 -13.95
CA ALA A 45 -4.24 -6.92 -13.21
C ALA A 45 -4.17 -7.33 -11.73
N MET A 46 -3.60 -8.49 -11.42
CA MET A 46 -3.42 -8.95 -10.04
C MET A 46 -2.36 -8.15 -9.29
N LEU A 47 -1.27 -7.74 -9.96
CA LEU A 47 -0.22 -6.90 -9.35
C LEU A 47 -0.73 -5.51 -8.96
N ARG A 48 -1.84 -5.07 -9.53
CA ARG A 48 -2.50 -3.81 -9.17
C ARG A 48 -2.89 -3.73 -7.70
N GLN A 49 -3.14 -4.85 -7.04
CA GLN A 49 -3.46 -4.92 -5.62
C GLN A 49 -2.25 -4.70 -4.70
N SER A 50 -1.02 -4.80 -5.23
CA SER A 50 0.21 -4.62 -4.47
C SER A 50 0.73 -3.20 -4.63
N ALA A 51 0.08 -2.24 -3.99
CA ALA A 51 0.50 -0.84 -4.00
C ALA A 51 1.65 -0.57 -3.02
N MET A 52 2.48 0.41 -3.36
CA MET A 52 3.56 0.87 -2.48
C MET A 52 2.99 1.67 -1.31
N LEU A 53 3.52 1.42 -0.10
CA LEU A 53 3.24 2.21 1.09
C LEU A 53 4.53 2.43 1.88
N LEU A 54 4.89 3.69 2.13
CA LEU A 54 5.99 4.09 2.99
C LEU A 54 5.45 4.95 4.12
N ILE A 55 5.89 4.67 5.35
CA ILE A 55 5.45 5.39 6.55
C ILE A 55 6.66 5.80 7.38
N LYS A 56 6.60 7.00 7.95
CA LYS A 56 7.52 7.51 8.95
C LYS A 56 6.72 8.22 10.04
N GLY A 57 6.95 7.87 11.29
CA GLY A 57 6.45 8.59 12.47
C GLY A 57 7.20 9.90 12.73
N ARG A 58 6.66 10.72 13.65
CA ARG A 58 7.36 11.92 14.14
C ARG A 58 8.56 11.51 14.99
N GLY A 59 9.69 12.19 14.82
CA GLY A 59 10.92 11.91 15.55
C GLY A 59 11.59 10.57 15.19
N GLU A 60 10.98 9.78 14.34
CA GLU A 60 11.49 8.49 13.92
C GLU A 60 12.67 8.66 12.97
N GLN A 61 13.80 8.02 13.30
CA GLN A 61 15.03 8.05 12.53
C GLN A 61 15.62 6.64 12.46
N HIS A 62 15.93 6.20 11.25
CA HIS A 62 16.56 4.91 10.98
C HIS A 62 17.70 5.11 9.98
N ASP A 63 18.81 4.39 10.16
CA ASP A 63 19.94 4.41 9.23
C ASP A 63 19.56 3.80 7.87
N THR A 64 18.61 2.88 7.88
CA THR A 64 18.13 2.20 6.68
C THR A 64 16.60 2.08 6.69
N MET A 65 16.01 1.99 5.50
CA MET A 65 14.60 1.70 5.36
C MET A 65 14.28 0.28 5.85
N MET A 66 13.32 0.17 6.75
CA MET A 66 12.80 -1.12 7.21
C MET A 66 11.69 -1.59 6.25
N ILE A 67 11.71 -2.87 5.91
CA ILE A 67 10.70 -3.50 5.07
C ILE A 67 9.89 -4.46 5.94
N SER A 68 8.57 -4.35 5.89
CA SER A 68 7.65 -5.24 6.59
C SER A 68 6.79 -6.01 5.60
N GLN A 69 6.60 -7.29 5.86
CA GLN A 69 5.70 -8.19 5.14
C GLN A 69 4.36 -8.39 5.89
N ALA A 70 4.03 -7.51 6.83
CA ALA A 70 2.75 -7.56 7.55
C ALA A 70 1.57 -7.52 6.56
N PRO A 71 0.51 -8.34 6.78
CA PRO A 71 -0.60 -8.48 5.86
C PRO A 71 -1.60 -7.30 5.98
N ILE A 72 -1.11 -6.08 5.83
CA ILE A 72 -1.92 -4.86 5.89
C ILE A 72 -2.75 -4.67 4.61
N SER A 73 -3.74 -3.81 4.70
CA SER A 73 -4.60 -3.39 3.59
C SER A 73 -4.98 -1.91 3.77
N TYR A 74 -5.47 -1.27 2.73
CA TYR A 74 -5.86 0.16 2.79
C TYR A 74 -6.98 0.46 3.79
N VAL A 75 -7.79 -0.54 4.16
CA VAL A 75 -8.79 -0.37 5.22
C VAL A 75 -8.16 -0.07 6.59
N ASP A 76 -6.89 -0.42 6.79
CA ASP A 76 -6.18 -0.18 8.04
C ASP A 76 -5.60 1.25 8.13
N LEU A 77 -5.55 1.97 7.00
CA LEU A 77 -4.93 3.30 6.95
C LEU A 77 -5.64 4.31 7.84
N GLN A 78 -6.96 4.22 7.99
CA GLN A 78 -7.70 5.15 8.85
C GLN A 78 -7.17 5.11 10.28
N GLN A 79 -6.97 3.93 10.84
CA GLN A 79 -6.42 3.76 12.18
C GLN A 79 -4.94 4.17 12.23
N ALA A 80 -4.18 3.84 11.20
CA ALA A 80 -2.78 4.23 11.09
C ALA A 80 -2.60 5.76 11.12
N TYR A 81 -3.45 6.52 10.43
CA TYR A 81 -3.45 8.00 10.49
C TYR A 81 -3.64 8.50 11.92
N VAL A 82 -4.63 7.97 12.64
CA VAL A 82 -4.90 8.39 14.03
C VAL A 82 -3.67 8.12 14.90
N ARG A 83 -3.11 6.92 14.83
CA ARG A 83 -1.93 6.54 15.62
C ARG A 83 -0.71 7.40 15.31
N LEU A 84 -0.46 7.71 14.03
CA LEU A 84 0.63 8.62 13.64
C LEU A 84 0.45 10.03 14.19
N LEU A 85 -0.78 10.54 14.20
CA LEU A 85 -1.10 11.85 14.79
C LEU A 85 -0.87 11.85 16.30
N ASP A 86 -1.17 10.73 16.97
CA ASP A 86 -0.92 10.52 18.39
C ASP A 86 0.55 10.25 18.73
N GLY A 87 1.43 10.15 17.72
CA GLY A 87 2.87 10.03 17.89
C GLY A 87 3.41 8.62 17.88
N ALA A 88 2.66 7.64 17.37
CA ALA A 88 3.17 6.28 17.19
C ALA A 88 4.32 6.23 16.17
N GLU A 89 5.27 5.32 16.39
CA GLU A 89 6.29 4.95 15.41
C GLU A 89 5.67 4.13 14.26
N SER A 90 6.29 4.15 13.10
CA SER A 90 5.79 3.47 11.89
C SER A 90 5.55 1.97 12.08
N ALA A 91 6.35 1.30 12.92
CA ALA A 91 6.22 -0.12 13.24
C ALA A 91 4.94 -0.45 14.04
N ASP A 92 4.34 0.54 14.73
CA ASP A 92 3.22 0.35 15.65
C ASP A 92 1.89 0.92 15.17
N VAL A 93 1.88 1.47 13.95
CA VAL A 93 0.65 2.05 13.39
C VAL A 93 -0.39 1.02 12.96
N PHE A 94 0.04 -0.23 12.71
CA PHE A 94 -0.86 -1.32 12.33
C PHE A 94 -0.94 -2.40 13.41
N ASP A 95 -2.12 -3.00 13.55
CA ASP A 95 -2.33 -4.14 14.45
C ASP A 95 -1.69 -5.42 13.92
N TRP A 96 -1.59 -5.53 12.59
CA TRP A 96 -1.01 -6.69 11.92
C TRP A 96 0.50 -6.62 11.89
N LYS A 97 1.14 -7.74 12.24
CA LYS A 97 2.61 -7.87 12.28
C LYS A 97 3.09 -8.88 11.23
N GLU A 98 4.36 -8.86 10.95
CA GLU A 98 4.98 -9.83 10.06
C GLU A 98 4.81 -11.25 10.64
N GLY A 99 4.39 -12.19 9.80
CA GLY A 99 4.07 -13.56 10.19
C GLY A 99 2.60 -13.80 10.58
N ASP A 100 1.80 -12.73 10.74
CA ASP A 100 0.37 -12.89 10.98
C ASP A 100 -0.34 -13.45 9.74
N THR A 101 -1.37 -14.24 9.98
CA THR A 101 -2.26 -14.75 8.95
C THR A 101 -3.54 -13.94 8.91
N ARG A 102 -3.83 -13.33 7.75
CA ARG A 102 -5.04 -12.53 7.54
C ARG A 102 -5.66 -12.81 6.17
N GLU A 103 -6.96 -12.96 6.15
CA GLU A 103 -7.74 -12.96 4.91
C GLU A 103 -8.01 -11.51 4.47
N ARG A 104 -7.64 -11.18 3.24
CA ARG A 104 -7.93 -9.89 2.61
C ARG A 104 -8.79 -10.12 1.38
N ARG A 105 -9.82 -9.30 1.21
CA ARG A 105 -10.73 -9.39 0.07
C ARG A 105 -10.49 -8.20 -0.85
N PHE A 106 -10.48 -8.47 -2.13
CA PHE A 106 -10.29 -7.49 -3.19
C PHE A 106 -11.38 -7.63 -4.24
N LEU A 107 -11.85 -6.50 -4.75
CA LEU A 107 -12.67 -6.46 -5.94
C LEU A 107 -11.77 -6.08 -7.12
N MET A 108 -11.85 -6.84 -8.19
CA MET A 108 -11.10 -6.61 -9.43
C MET A 108 -12.05 -6.58 -10.60
N ASP A 109 -11.81 -5.65 -11.52
CA ASP A 109 -12.55 -5.60 -12.78
C ASP A 109 -12.38 -6.95 -13.51
N SER A 110 -13.47 -7.51 -14.02
CA SER A 110 -13.35 -8.61 -14.94
C SER A 110 -12.72 -8.07 -16.23
N LEU A 111 -11.60 -8.66 -16.65
CA LEU A 111 -10.83 -8.19 -17.79
C LEU A 111 -11.71 -8.14 -19.05
N GLY A 112 -12.10 -6.94 -19.47
CA GLY A 112 -12.87 -6.68 -20.69
C GLY A 112 -14.36 -6.46 -20.52
N GLN A 113 -14.89 -6.44 -19.31
CA GLN A 113 -16.28 -6.07 -19.02
C GLN A 113 -16.28 -4.94 -17.97
N GLU A 114 -16.49 -3.70 -18.40
CA GLU A 114 -16.39 -2.50 -17.56
C GLU A 114 -17.44 -2.43 -16.43
N GLU A 115 -18.42 -3.35 -16.41
CA GLU A 115 -19.54 -3.35 -15.46
C GLU A 115 -19.47 -4.47 -14.43
N GLU A 116 -18.47 -5.36 -14.50
CA GLU A 116 -18.37 -6.53 -13.63
C GLU A 116 -17.13 -6.49 -12.76
N MET A 117 -17.29 -6.73 -11.46
CA MET A 117 -16.21 -6.96 -10.53
C MET A 117 -16.25 -8.37 -9.95
N VAL A 118 -15.11 -9.02 -9.90
CA VAL A 118 -14.92 -10.34 -9.29
C VAL A 118 -14.24 -10.18 -7.94
N GLU A 119 -14.76 -10.86 -6.91
CA GLU A 119 -14.15 -10.88 -5.58
C GLU A 119 -13.07 -11.95 -5.51
N TYR A 120 -11.89 -11.54 -5.02
CA TYR A 120 -10.78 -12.42 -4.70
C TYR A 120 -10.49 -12.40 -3.21
N LEU A 121 -10.05 -13.53 -2.68
CA LEU A 121 -9.53 -13.70 -1.33
C LEU A 121 -8.04 -13.96 -1.40
N GLN A 122 -7.27 -13.25 -0.59
CA GLN A 122 -5.82 -13.48 -0.43
C GLN A 122 -5.48 -13.75 1.03
N LYS A 123 -4.68 -14.78 1.29
CA LYS A 123 -4.22 -15.16 2.64
C LYS A 123 -2.73 -14.95 2.88
N GLY A 124 -1.93 -14.94 1.83
CA GLY A 124 -0.47 -14.81 1.89
C GLY A 124 0.03 -13.38 1.79
N TYR A 125 1.29 -13.25 1.46
CA TYR A 125 1.93 -11.94 1.19
C TYR A 125 1.28 -11.24 0.00
N ALA A 126 1.23 -9.91 0.05
CA ALA A 126 0.57 -9.12 -0.99
C ALA A 126 1.16 -9.33 -2.40
N HIS A 127 2.45 -9.62 -2.48
CA HIS A 127 3.15 -9.88 -3.74
C HIS A 127 3.05 -11.34 -4.21
N ASP A 128 2.55 -12.26 -3.39
CA ASP A 128 2.36 -13.67 -3.77
C ASP A 128 0.97 -13.88 -4.38
N MET A 129 0.91 -13.71 -5.69
CA MET A 129 -0.34 -13.84 -6.46
C MET A 129 -0.90 -15.26 -6.45
N THR A 130 -0.09 -16.28 -6.13
CA THR A 130 -0.56 -17.68 -6.05
C THR A 130 -1.51 -17.89 -4.87
N THR A 131 -1.51 -16.98 -3.90
CA THR A 131 -2.41 -16.99 -2.73
C THR A 131 -3.74 -16.29 -2.98
N MET A 132 -3.94 -15.68 -4.15
CA MET A 132 -5.21 -15.07 -4.54
C MET A 132 -6.15 -16.11 -5.18
N ILE A 133 -7.31 -16.27 -4.57
CA ILE A 133 -8.32 -17.27 -4.98
C ILE A 133 -9.64 -16.54 -5.27
N PRO A 134 -10.25 -16.73 -6.46
CA PRO A 134 -11.57 -16.19 -6.73
C PRO A 134 -12.60 -16.82 -5.77
N THR A 135 -13.46 -16.00 -5.18
CA THR A 135 -14.49 -16.48 -4.24
C THR A 135 -15.73 -17.00 -4.94
N GLY A 136 -15.86 -16.74 -6.26
CA GLY A 136 -17.06 -17.01 -7.04
C GLY A 136 -18.16 -15.95 -6.87
N ARG A 137 -17.88 -14.85 -6.15
CA ARG A 137 -18.80 -13.70 -6.03
C ARG A 137 -18.50 -12.68 -7.11
N GLU A 138 -19.52 -12.28 -7.81
CA GLU A 138 -19.49 -11.28 -8.86
C GLU A 138 -20.41 -10.12 -8.48
N PHE A 139 -20.03 -8.91 -8.83
CA PHE A 139 -20.80 -7.70 -8.58
C PHE A 139 -20.95 -6.96 -9.90
N ILE A 140 -22.18 -6.63 -10.24
CA ILE A 140 -22.51 -5.84 -11.41
C ILE A 140 -22.96 -4.48 -10.89
N TRP A 141 -22.31 -3.42 -11.33
CA TRP A 141 -22.81 -2.07 -11.08
C TRP A 141 -23.50 -1.53 -12.33
N LYS A 142 -24.68 -1.07 -12.10
CA LYS A 142 -25.46 -0.38 -13.14
C LYS A 142 -25.37 1.12 -12.96
#